data_73a42461938661c4a9347692bc9a2a72
#
_entry.id   73a42461938661c4a9347692bc9a2a72
#
_cell.length_a   1.000
_cell.length_b   1.000
_cell.length_c   1.000
_cell.angle_alpha   90.00
_cell.angle_beta   90.00
_cell.angle_gamma   90.00
#
_symmetry.space_group_name_H-M   'P 1'
#
loop_
_entity.id
_entity.type
_entity.pdbx_description
1 polymer ?
#
loop_
_entity_poly.entity_id
_entity_poly.type
_entity_poly.pdbx_seq_one_letter_code
_entity_poly.pdbx_strand_id
1 'polypeptide(L)'
;MIELIVNPVAGNGRARQTGEQAAAYLRERDVEFVTKLTNHPGHATDLARDAAGRGVDTVIALGGDGTVTETAQGLRHTATALGIAPAGTGNDFIKSVGTPKNWKDALDFILTHPARPVNTGMMNDRFFMNVCGAGFDVMVLDYALDAKKRLSGIWPYLYGVIRAIKTFKPFQMHIEVDENTVLDGKYMICSIANGRYIGGGIPIAPLADVTDGVFDVFVVDAVPRWKIPFYLPSLMMGKLYKHKIAHRYLSPACALASPGMRLNLDGEILPIEDTRFTCETDALLLHW
;
A
#
# COMPACT_ATOMS: atom_id res chain seq x y z
N MET A 1 22.85 -15.11 2.31
CA MET A 1 23.36 -13.70 2.32
C MET A 1 22.20 -12.73 2.29
N ILE A 2 22.23 -11.66 3.09
CA ILE A 2 21.19 -10.63 3.16
C ILE A 2 21.69 -9.33 2.52
N GLU A 3 20.80 -8.61 1.81
CA GLU A 3 21.05 -7.24 1.39
C GLU A 3 20.06 -6.27 2.08
N LEU A 4 20.59 -5.28 2.83
CA LEU A 4 19.81 -4.26 3.52
C LEU A 4 19.74 -3.01 2.64
N ILE A 5 18.60 -2.75 2.03
CA ILE A 5 18.33 -1.53 1.25
C ILE A 5 17.72 -0.47 2.17
N VAL A 6 18.42 0.64 2.34
CA VAL A 6 18.02 1.74 3.23
C VAL A 6 17.65 2.97 2.40
N ASN A 7 16.45 3.51 2.62
CA ASN A 7 16.09 4.82 2.10
C ASN A 7 16.40 5.90 3.14
N PRO A 8 17.52 6.64 3.00
CA PRO A 8 18.01 7.53 4.05
C PRO A 8 17.11 8.74 4.34
N VAL A 9 16.18 9.09 3.41
CA VAL A 9 15.27 10.23 3.58
C VAL A 9 13.91 9.82 4.17
N ALA A 10 13.63 8.52 4.27
CA ALA A 10 12.39 8.05 4.85
C ALA A 10 12.25 8.46 6.33
N GLY A 11 11.01 8.56 6.81
CA GLY A 11 10.71 8.96 8.18
C GLY A 11 11.24 10.35 8.55
N ASN A 12 11.24 11.30 7.60
CA ASN A 12 11.86 12.63 7.75
C ASN A 12 13.37 12.56 8.06
N GLY A 13 14.10 11.67 7.39
CA GLY A 13 15.55 11.49 7.51
C GLY A 13 16.00 10.57 8.65
N ARG A 14 15.08 10.12 9.52
CA ARG A 14 15.42 9.21 10.64
C ARG A 14 15.88 7.83 10.17
N ALA A 15 15.46 7.40 8.99
CA ALA A 15 15.80 6.09 8.45
C ALA A 15 17.31 5.91 8.19
N ARG A 16 18.08 6.98 7.98
CA ARG A 16 19.55 6.89 7.91
C ARG A 16 20.13 6.34 9.21
N GLN A 17 19.81 6.96 10.35
CA GLN A 17 20.28 6.51 11.66
C GLN A 17 19.75 5.12 11.99
N THR A 18 18.47 4.85 11.68
CA THR A 18 17.88 3.52 11.86
C THR A 18 18.62 2.47 11.04
N GLY A 19 19.04 2.78 9.81
CA GLY A 19 19.83 1.88 8.97
C GLY A 19 21.21 1.56 9.56
N GLU A 20 21.90 2.56 10.13
CA GLU A 20 23.17 2.36 10.83
C GLU A 20 22.99 1.45 12.06
N GLN A 21 21.93 1.68 12.84
CA GLN A 21 21.57 0.85 13.99
C GLN A 21 21.19 -0.57 13.58
N ALA A 22 20.43 -0.73 12.49
CA ALA A 22 20.05 -2.03 11.94
C ALA A 22 21.29 -2.82 11.47
N ALA A 23 22.23 -2.14 10.80
CA ALA A 23 23.47 -2.75 10.38
C ALA A 23 24.34 -3.19 11.58
N ALA A 24 24.43 -2.39 12.66
CA ALA A 24 25.09 -2.78 13.88
C ALA A 24 24.42 -4.02 14.52
N TYR A 25 23.10 -4.00 14.58
CA TYR A 25 22.29 -5.08 15.14
C TYR A 25 22.43 -6.42 14.39
N LEU A 26 22.55 -6.40 13.07
CA LEU A 26 22.81 -7.60 12.27
C LEU A 26 24.23 -8.12 12.48
N ARG A 27 25.26 -7.22 12.64
CA ARG A 27 26.64 -7.64 12.95
C ARG A 27 26.74 -8.31 14.33
N GLU A 28 26.05 -7.79 15.34
CA GLU A 28 26.01 -8.38 16.69
C GLU A 28 25.43 -9.81 16.70
N ARG A 29 24.72 -10.19 15.62
CA ARG A 29 24.12 -11.53 15.44
C ARG A 29 24.88 -12.42 14.47
N ASP A 30 26.08 -12.01 14.06
CA ASP A 30 26.92 -12.73 13.09
C ASP A 30 26.20 -13.01 11.75
N VAL A 31 25.25 -12.14 11.37
CA VAL A 31 24.53 -12.24 10.08
C VAL A 31 25.42 -11.67 8.98
N GLU A 32 25.61 -12.44 7.91
CA GLU A 32 26.29 -11.96 6.70
C GLU A 32 25.35 -11.08 5.87
N PHE A 33 25.70 -9.80 5.70
CA PHE A 33 24.90 -8.86 4.94
C PHE A 33 25.71 -7.75 4.26
N VAL A 34 25.09 -7.10 3.28
CA VAL A 34 25.58 -5.89 2.61
C VAL A 34 24.54 -4.79 2.75
N THR A 35 24.96 -3.54 2.99
CA THR A 35 24.07 -2.38 3.05
C THR A 35 24.17 -1.55 1.76
N LYS A 36 23.03 -1.20 1.19
CA LYS A 36 22.87 -0.31 0.05
C LYS A 36 21.98 0.88 0.41
N LEU A 37 22.36 2.08 0.02
CA LEU A 37 21.56 3.28 0.22
C LEU A 37 20.87 3.68 -1.09
N THR A 38 19.58 4.01 -1.01
CA THR A 38 18.90 4.62 -2.16
C THR A 38 19.31 6.09 -2.29
N ASN A 39 19.34 6.61 -3.51
CA ASN A 39 19.74 8.00 -3.82
C ASN A 39 18.73 8.77 -4.69
N HIS A 40 17.73 8.10 -5.25
CA HIS A 40 16.62 8.69 -6.00
C HIS A 40 15.38 7.76 -5.96
N PRO A 41 14.18 8.25 -6.31
CA PRO A 41 13.01 7.40 -6.54
C PRO A 41 13.28 6.32 -7.59
N GLY A 42 12.78 5.11 -7.37
CA GLY A 42 13.01 3.93 -8.22
C GLY A 42 14.32 3.19 -7.95
N HIS A 43 15.28 3.78 -7.22
CA HIS A 43 16.58 3.14 -6.98
C HIS A 43 16.48 1.86 -6.15
N ALA A 44 15.50 1.75 -5.25
CA ALA A 44 15.29 0.52 -4.49
C ALA A 44 14.87 -0.64 -5.40
N THR A 45 14.12 -0.38 -6.48
CA THR A 45 13.76 -1.39 -7.49
C THR A 45 15.01 -1.91 -8.21
N ASP A 46 15.92 -1.03 -8.61
CA ASP A 46 17.13 -1.44 -9.33
C ASP A 46 18.09 -2.21 -8.43
N LEU A 47 18.27 -1.76 -7.19
CA LEU A 47 19.08 -2.47 -6.18
C LEU A 47 18.51 -3.86 -5.88
N ALA A 48 17.20 -3.96 -5.70
CA ALA A 48 16.54 -5.23 -5.42
C ALA A 48 16.65 -6.21 -6.60
N ARG A 49 16.48 -5.72 -7.83
CA ARG A 49 16.66 -6.54 -9.06
C ARG A 49 18.10 -7.03 -9.21
N ASP A 50 19.08 -6.17 -8.95
CA ASP A 50 20.49 -6.55 -8.95
C ASP A 50 20.80 -7.61 -7.88
N ALA A 51 20.28 -7.43 -6.66
CA ALA A 51 20.42 -8.40 -5.57
C ALA A 51 19.84 -9.77 -5.97
N ALA A 52 18.62 -9.80 -6.54
CA ALA A 52 18.00 -11.01 -7.02
C ALA A 52 18.82 -11.68 -8.15
N GLY A 53 19.34 -10.89 -9.09
CA GLY A 53 20.23 -11.38 -10.17
C GLY A 53 21.54 -11.99 -9.66
N ARG A 54 22.01 -11.58 -8.48
CA ARG A 54 23.19 -12.18 -7.82
C ARG A 54 22.84 -13.36 -6.92
N GLY A 55 21.58 -13.76 -6.80
CA GLY A 55 21.13 -14.88 -5.98
C GLY A 55 21.15 -14.58 -4.46
N VAL A 56 20.91 -13.35 -4.07
CA VAL A 56 20.73 -12.98 -2.65
C VAL A 56 19.48 -13.66 -2.09
N ASP A 57 19.57 -14.26 -0.90
CA ASP A 57 18.45 -15.01 -0.32
C ASP A 57 17.32 -14.06 0.14
N THR A 58 17.68 -12.97 0.79
CA THR A 58 16.73 -12.01 1.36
C THR A 58 17.21 -10.57 1.13
N VAL A 59 16.31 -9.74 0.64
CA VAL A 59 16.48 -8.27 0.60
C VAL A 59 15.60 -7.66 1.68
N ILE A 60 16.18 -6.87 2.57
CA ILE A 60 15.44 -6.16 3.62
C ILE A 60 15.26 -4.71 3.19
N ALA A 61 14.01 -4.29 3.01
CA ALA A 61 13.64 -2.89 2.76
C ALA A 61 13.52 -2.13 4.08
N LEU A 62 14.44 -1.20 4.36
CA LEU A 62 14.37 -0.29 5.49
C LEU A 62 13.93 1.10 5.01
N GLY A 63 12.64 1.38 5.21
CA GLY A 63 12.02 2.62 4.72
C GLY A 63 10.54 2.72 5.04
N GLY A 64 9.82 3.52 4.27
CA GLY A 64 8.36 3.62 4.30
C GLY A 64 7.71 2.80 3.18
N ASP A 65 6.38 2.92 3.04
CA ASP A 65 5.60 2.15 2.06
C ASP A 65 6.17 2.23 0.64
N GLY A 66 6.56 3.41 0.16
CA GLY A 66 7.16 3.57 -1.17
C GLY A 66 8.46 2.77 -1.35
N THR A 67 9.35 2.75 -0.34
CA THR A 67 10.59 1.94 -0.40
C THR A 67 10.27 0.45 -0.44
N VAL A 68 9.26 0.03 0.31
CA VAL A 68 8.78 -1.36 0.32
C VAL A 68 8.23 -1.74 -1.04
N THR A 69 7.35 -0.92 -1.63
CA THR A 69 6.76 -1.15 -2.96
C THR A 69 7.83 -1.18 -4.06
N GLU A 70 8.79 -0.24 -4.06
CA GLU A 70 9.91 -0.25 -5.01
C GLU A 70 10.76 -1.53 -4.88
N THR A 71 11.10 -1.94 -3.64
CA THR A 71 11.89 -3.15 -3.42
C THR A 71 11.11 -4.39 -3.87
N ALA A 72 9.84 -4.50 -3.52
CA ALA A 72 8.95 -5.58 -3.94
C ALA A 72 8.86 -5.70 -5.47
N GLN A 73 8.74 -4.56 -6.17
CA GLN A 73 8.73 -4.53 -7.64
C GLN A 73 10.01 -5.11 -8.24
N GLY A 74 11.17 -4.87 -7.62
CA GLY A 74 12.45 -5.44 -8.08
C GLY A 74 12.59 -6.93 -7.83
N LEU A 75 11.91 -7.46 -6.80
CA LEU A 75 11.96 -8.87 -6.40
C LEU A 75 10.83 -9.71 -6.99
N ARG A 76 9.85 -9.10 -7.64
CA ARG A 76 8.71 -9.80 -8.23
C ARG A 76 9.16 -10.94 -9.17
N HIS A 77 8.55 -12.11 -9.01
CA HIS A 77 8.86 -13.33 -9.77
C HIS A 77 10.32 -13.80 -9.65
N THR A 78 10.98 -13.52 -8.53
CA THR A 78 12.31 -14.04 -8.21
C THR A 78 12.27 -14.99 -7.02
N ALA A 79 13.36 -15.70 -6.78
CA ALA A 79 13.52 -16.56 -5.61
C ALA A 79 14.00 -15.80 -4.37
N THR A 80 14.32 -14.52 -4.49
CA THR A 80 14.80 -13.67 -3.39
C THR A 80 13.61 -13.19 -2.56
N ALA A 81 13.67 -13.38 -1.24
CA ALA A 81 12.62 -12.96 -0.33
C ALA A 81 12.72 -11.49 0.05
N LEU A 82 11.59 -10.84 0.25
CA LEU A 82 11.49 -9.51 0.85
C LEU A 82 11.35 -9.60 2.37
N GLY A 83 12.18 -8.90 3.10
CA GLY A 83 11.98 -8.54 4.50
C GLY A 83 11.61 -7.06 4.62
N ILE A 84 10.77 -6.68 5.58
CA ILE A 84 10.39 -5.28 5.78
C ILE A 84 10.83 -4.82 7.17
N ALA A 85 11.74 -3.83 7.23
CA ALA A 85 12.12 -3.12 8.43
C ALA A 85 11.51 -1.71 8.40
N PRO A 86 10.39 -1.46 9.10
CA PRO A 86 9.63 -0.22 8.95
C PRO A 86 10.35 0.98 9.55
N ALA A 87 10.55 2.02 8.73
CA ALA A 87 11.13 3.30 9.14
C ALA A 87 10.31 4.51 8.60
N GLY A 88 9.18 4.25 7.96
CA GLY A 88 8.25 5.25 7.46
C GLY A 88 7.22 5.71 8.48
N THR A 89 6.30 6.57 8.03
CA THR A 89 5.21 7.11 8.87
C THR A 89 3.91 6.33 8.72
N GLY A 90 3.59 5.85 7.51
CA GLY A 90 2.34 5.11 7.21
C GLY A 90 2.48 3.64 7.59
N ASN A 91 3.38 2.98 6.92
CA ASN A 91 3.66 1.55 7.06
C ASN A 91 2.35 0.74 7.02
N ASP A 92 1.56 0.93 5.95
CA ASP A 92 0.21 0.39 5.86
C ASP A 92 0.23 -1.10 5.47
N PHE A 93 1.10 -1.49 4.55
CA PHE A 93 1.19 -2.88 4.08
C PHE A 93 1.59 -3.85 5.20
N ILE A 94 2.53 -3.48 6.07
CA ILE A 94 2.98 -4.35 7.18
C ILE A 94 1.85 -4.72 8.15
N LYS A 95 0.81 -3.87 8.26
CA LYS A 95 -0.37 -4.15 9.11
C LYS A 95 -1.23 -5.26 8.50
N SER A 96 -1.18 -5.43 7.18
CA SER A 96 -1.92 -6.51 6.47
C SER A 96 -1.27 -7.87 6.66
N VAL A 97 0.05 -7.90 6.77
CA VAL A 97 0.88 -9.12 6.86
C VAL A 97 1.43 -9.39 8.26
N GLY A 98 1.07 -8.56 9.25
CA GLY A 98 1.47 -8.80 10.65
C GLY A 98 2.95 -8.57 10.96
N THR A 99 3.71 -7.95 10.07
CA THR A 99 5.12 -7.59 10.35
C THR A 99 5.21 -6.63 11.54
N PRO A 100 6.13 -6.84 12.49
CA PRO A 100 6.29 -5.97 13.64
C PRO A 100 6.56 -4.51 13.26
N LYS A 101 5.96 -3.56 14.02
CA LYS A 101 6.11 -2.12 13.76
C LYS A 101 7.48 -1.56 14.17
N ASN A 102 8.14 -2.22 15.12
CA ASN A 102 9.49 -1.85 15.54
C ASN A 102 10.50 -2.53 14.62
N TRP A 103 11.46 -1.79 14.10
CA TRP A 103 12.44 -2.29 13.14
C TRP A 103 13.32 -3.42 13.70
N LYS A 104 13.64 -3.43 15.03
CA LYS A 104 14.39 -4.51 15.66
C LYS A 104 13.59 -5.80 15.69
N ASP A 105 12.35 -5.71 16.17
CA ASP A 105 11.45 -6.86 16.23
C ASP A 105 11.16 -7.39 14.82
N ALA A 106 11.10 -6.50 13.83
CA ALA A 106 10.95 -6.87 12.41
C ALA A 106 12.19 -7.62 11.88
N LEU A 107 13.41 -7.19 12.24
CA LEU A 107 14.62 -7.92 11.87
C LEU A 107 14.65 -9.31 12.52
N ASP A 108 14.35 -9.42 13.82
CA ASP A 108 14.28 -10.71 14.50
C ASP A 108 13.22 -11.62 13.87
N PHE A 109 12.09 -11.04 13.48
CA PHE A 109 11.03 -11.75 12.76
C PHE A 109 11.54 -12.30 11.41
N ILE A 110 12.20 -11.48 10.59
CA ILE A 110 12.78 -11.86 9.30
C ILE A 110 13.80 -12.99 9.47
N LEU A 111 14.65 -12.91 10.49
CA LEU A 111 15.71 -13.90 10.74
C LEU A 111 15.18 -15.25 11.26
N THR A 112 13.97 -15.28 11.83
CA THR A 112 13.43 -16.47 12.51
C THR A 112 12.22 -17.10 11.82
N HIS A 113 11.58 -16.39 10.88
CA HIS A 113 10.40 -16.88 10.17
C HIS A 113 10.69 -17.10 8.68
N PRO A 114 10.20 -18.20 8.10
CA PRO A 114 10.37 -18.45 6.66
C PRO A 114 9.60 -17.42 5.83
N ALA A 115 10.14 -17.11 4.66
CA ALA A 115 9.39 -16.37 3.67
C ALA A 115 8.29 -17.27 3.06
N ARG A 116 7.14 -16.65 2.74
CA ARG A 116 5.99 -17.29 2.11
C ARG A 116 5.53 -16.47 0.90
N PRO A 117 4.94 -17.10 -0.11
CA PRO A 117 4.42 -16.38 -1.25
C PRO A 117 3.25 -15.48 -0.86
N VAL A 118 3.20 -14.31 -1.50
CA VAL A 118 2.09 -13.35 -1.42
C VAL A 118 1.75 -12.85 -2.81
N ASN A 119 0.49 -12.44 -2.95
CA ASN A 119 0.00 -11.81 -4.17
C ASN A 119 0.50 -10.37 -4.28
N THR A 120 0.56 -9.89 -5.51
CA THR A 120 0.78 -8.49 -5.85
C THR A 120 -0.25 -8.03 -6.88
N GLY A 121 -0.27 -6.76 -7.20
CA GLY A 121 -1.19 -6.22 -8.19
C GLY A 121 -0.48 -5.52 -9.34
N MET A 122 -1.10 -5.60 -10.51
CA MET A 122 -0.79 -4.75 -11.65
C MET A 122 -1.99 -3.89 -11.99
N MET A 123 -1.77 -2.60 -12.21
CA MET A 123 -2.71 -1.68 -12.82
C MET A 123 -2.15 -1.27 -14.19
N ASN A 124 -2.69 -1.80 -15.27
CA ASN A 124 -2.08 -1.76 -16.59
C ASN A 124 -0.64 -2.30 -16.51
N ASP A 125 0.36 -1.45 -16.74
CA ASP A 125 1.81 -1.75 -16.64
C ASP A 125 2.44 -1.33 -15.30
N ARG A 126 1.65 -0.82 -14.35
CA ARG A 126 2.14 -0.32 -13.06
C ARG A 126 1.92 -1.33 -11.95
N PHE A 127 3.00 -1.61 -11.25
CA PHE A 127 2.99 -2.47 -10.07
C PHE A 127 2.39 -1.76 -8.85
N PHE A 128 1.65 -2.48 -8.03
CA PHE A 128 1.26 -2.07 -6.70
C PHE A 128 1.21 -3.27 -5.73
N MET A 129 1.36 -2.99 -4.48
CA MET A 129 1.46 -4.03 -3.46
C MET A 129 0.29 -4.02 -2.48
N ASN A 130 -0.28 -2.86 -2.23
CA ASN A 130 -1.25 -2.66 -1.16
C ASN A 130 -2.66 -2.36 -1.71
N VAL A 131 -2.99 -1.11 -2.02
CA VAL A 131 -4.34 -0.72 -2.43
C VAL A 131 -4.30 0.36 -3.51
N CYS A 132 -5.11 0.16 -4.55
CA CYS A 132 -5.49 1.22 -5.45
C CYS A 132 -6.87 1.76 -5.07
N GLY A 133 -6.96 3.04 -4.73
CA GLY A 133 -8.20 3.71 -4.33
C GLY A 133 -8.63 4.79 -5.32
N ALA A 134 -9.93 4.97 -5.48
CA ALA A 134 -10.53 6.01 -6.31
C ALA A 134 -11.73 6.63 -5.61
N GLY A 135 -11.80 7.96 -5.60
CA GLY A 135 -12.94 8.69 -5.08
C GLY A 135 -12.67 9.59 -3.88
N PHE A 136 -13.46 9.43 -2.83
CA PHE A 136 -13.40 10.29 -1.65
C PHE A 136 -12.05 10.21 -0.91
N ASP A 137 -11.44 9.06 -0.86
CA ASP A 137 -10.12 8.83 -0.25
C ASP A 137 -9.02 9.61 -0.98
N VAL A 138 -9.05 9.65 -2.31
CA VAL A 138 -8.14 10.45 -3.13
C VAL A 138 -8.33 11.95 -2.88
N MET A 139 -9.59 12.40 -2.76
CA MET A 139 -9.87 13.81 -2.41
C MET A 139 -9.29 14.18 -1.04
N VAL A 140 -9.44 13.30 -0.04
CA VAL A 140 -8.86 13.50 1.29
C VAL A 140 -7.34 13.61 1.21
N LEU A 141 -6.70 12.71 0.46
CA LEU A 141 -5.25 12.69 0.29
C LEU A 141 -4.74 13.97 -0.39
N ASP A 142 -5.38 14.40 -1.49
CA ASP A 142 -5.04 15.64 -2.17
C ASP A 142 -5.06 16.86 -1.25
N TYR A 143 -6.17 17.05 -0.53
CA TYR A 143 -6.28 18.16 0.40
C TYR A 143 -5.30 18.04 1.56
N ALA A 144 -5.01 16.83 2.02
CA ALA A 144 -4.02 16.60 3.06
C ALA A 144 -2.59 16.92 2.59
N LEU A 145 -2.21 16.53 1.37
CA LEU A 145 -0.90 16.83 0.78
C LEU A 145 -0.70 18.35 0.64
N ASP A 146 -1.72 19.08 0.22
CA ASP A 146 -1.67 20.54 0.14
C ASP A 146 -1.55 21.19 1.52
N ALA A 147 -2.28 20.67 2.51
CA ALA A 147 -2.23 21.16 3.88
C ALA A 147 -0.90 20.86 4.60
N LYS A 148 -0.19 19.79 4.25
CA LYS A 148 1.15 19.43 4.80
C LYS A 148 2.19 20.53 4.60
N LYS A 149 2.00 21.42 3.64
CA LYS A 149 2.87 22.61 3.45
C LYS A 149 2.81 23.58 4.61
N ARG A 150 1.75 23.54 5.44
CA ARG A 150 1.47 24.50 6.51
C ARG A 150 1.13 23.85 7.85
N LEU A 151 0.71 22.59 7.85
CA LEU A 151 0.27 21.84 9.01
C LEU A 151 1.13 20.59 9.19
N SER A 152 1.25 20.10 10.43
CA SER A 152 2.01 18.91 10.77
C SER A 152 1.17 17.91 11.58
N GLY A 153 1.66 16.69 11.73
CA GLY A 153 0.98 15.64 12.48
C GLY A 153 -0.32 15.19 11.82
N ILE A 154 -1.40 15.08 12.58
CA ILE A 154 -2.72 14.64 12.13
C ILE A 154 -3.54 15.72 11.42
N TRP A 155 -3.20 17.00 11.63
CA TRP A 155 -3.99 18.15 11.18
C TRP A 155 -4.20 18.23 9.66
N PRO A 156 -3.20 17.93 8.80
CA PRO A 156 -3.42 17.85 7.36
C PRO A 156 -4.54 16.88 6.97
N TYR A 157 -4.57 15.70 7.58
CA TYR A 157 -5.59 14.70 7.31
C TYR A 157 -6.98 15.16 7.75
N LEU A 158 -7.10 15.72 8.96
CA LEU A 158 -8.37 16.25 9.45
C LEU A 158 -8.89 17.39 8.54
N TYR A 159 -8.00 18.27 8.11
CA TYR A 159 -8.32 19.30 7.11
C TYR A 159 -8.81 18.67 5.81
N GLY A 160 -8.09 17.66 5.31
CA GLY A 160 -8.44 16.92 4.09
C GLY A 160 -9.85 16.33 4.16
N VAL A 161 -10.18 15.66 5.26
CA VAL A 161 -11.51 15.06 5.48
C VAL A 161 -12.59 16.14 5.48
N ILE A 162 -12.41 17.23 6.24
CA ILE A 162 -13.41 18.32 6.31
C ILE A 162 -13.61 18.97 4.94
N ARG A 163 -12.53 19.21 4.21
CA ARG A 163 -12.60 19.80 2.86
C ARG A 163 -13.27 18.87 1.88
N ALA A 164 -12.89 17.58 1.90
CA ALA A 164 -13.50 16.57 1.05
C ALA A 164 -14.99 16.46 1.29
N ILE A 165 -15.46 16.41 2.54
CA ILE A 165 -16.91 16.39 2.86
C ILE A 165 -17.61 17.63 2.28
N LYS A 166 -17.05 18.82 2.44
CA LYS A 166 -17.66 20.08 1.96
C LYS A 166 -17.75 20.15 0.45
N THR A 167 -16.78 19.60 -0.26
CA THR A 167 -16.67 19.72 -1.73
C THR A 167 -17.09 18.46 -2.47
N PHE A 168 -17.35 17.35 -1.76
CA PHE A 168 -17.68 16.05 -2.34
C PHE A 168 -18.82 16.16 -3.36
N LYS A 169 -18.60 15.54 -4.49
CA LYS A 169 -19.63 15.22 -5.50
C LYS A 169 -19.48 13.76 -5.84
N PRO A 170 -20.59 13.03 -6.03
CA PRO A 170 -20.53 11.64 -6.48
C PRO A 170 -19.79 11.51 -7.80
N PHE A 171 -18.98 10.46 -7.91
CA PHE A 171 -18.25 10.16 -9.13
C PHE A 171 -19.03 9.16 -9.97
N GLN A 172 -19.16 9.43 -11.27
CA GLN A 172 -19.66 8.42 -12.20
C GLN A 172 -18.54 7.42 -12.44
N MET A 173 -18.76 6.16 -12.08
CA MET A 173 -17.79 5.08 -12.25
C MET A 173 -18.42 3.95 -13.05
N HIS A 174 -17.65 3.39 -13.96
CA HIS A 174 -17.91 2.12 -14.62
C HIS A 174 -16.89 1.12 -14.09
N ILE A 175 -17.38 0.06 -13.42
CA ILE A 175 -16.53 -0.92 -12.74
C ILE A 175 -16.91 -2.30 -13.27
N GLU A 176 -15.99 -2.94 -13.98
CA GLU A 176 -16.10 -4.34 -14.40
C GLU A 176 -15.39 -5.19 -13.36
N VAL A 177 -16.14 -5.90 -12.52
CA VAL A 177 -15.56 -6.78 -11.49
C VAL A 177 -15.17 -8.13 -12.11
N ASP A 178 -16.06 -8.68 -12.91
CA ASP A 178 -15.89 -9.92 -13.67
C ASP A 178 -16.81 -9.90 -14.92
N GLU A 179 -16.81 -10.98 -15.70
CA GLU A 179 -17.61 -11.09 -16.94
C GLU A 179 -19.14 -10.91 -16.73
N ASN A 180 -19.63 -11.14 -15.51
CA ASN A 180 -21.07 -11.09 -15.18
C ASN A 180 -21.44 -9.90 -14.29
N THR A 181 -20.46 -9.24 -13.67
CA THR A 181 -20.67 -8.20 -12.68
C THR A 181 -20.12 -6.88 -13.17
N VAL A 182 -21.01 -6.05 -13.72
CA VAL A 182 -20.69 -4.69 -14.15
C VAL A 182 -21.52 -3.71 -13.31
N LEU A 183 -20.84 -2.74 -12.72
CA LEU A 183 -21.44 -1.68 -11.92
C LEU A 183 -21.30 -0.36 -12.67
N ASP A 184 -22.41 0.25 -13.02
CA ASP A 184 -22.44 1.57 -13.66
C ASP A 184 -23.32 2.51 -12.83
N GLY A 185 -22.69 3.54 -12.25
CA GLY A 185 -23.41 4.39 -11.33
C GLY A 185 -22.58 5.47 -10.67
N LYS A 186 -23.20 6.10 -9.65
CA LYS A 186 -22.56 7.14 -8.85
C LYS A 186 -22.07 6.56 -7.53
N TYR A 187 -20.76 6.53 -7.36
CA TYR A 187 -20.12 5.99 -6.18
C TYR A 187 -19.30 7.04 -5.44
N MET A 188 -19.02 6.76 -4.18
CA MET A 188 -18.19 7.59 -3.32
C MET A 188 -16.74 7.08 -3.28
N ILE A 189 -16.56 5.77 -3.22
CA ILE A 189 -15.27 5.08 -3.15
C ILE A 189 -15.32 3.84 -4.02
N CYS A 190 -14.25 3.58 -4.74
CA CYS A 190 -13.91 2.28 -5.29
C CYS A 190 -12.46 1.99 -4.91
N SER A 191 -12.23 0.87 -4.22
CA SER A 191 -10.88 0.42 -3.85
C SER A 191 -10.64 -0.98 -4.36
N ILE A 192 -9.54 -1.16 -5.07
CA ILE A 192 -9.01 -2.46 -5.51
C ILE A 192 -7.86 -2.80 -4.56
N ALA A 193 -8.10 -3.75 -3.66
CA ALA A 193 -7.26 -3.98 -2.51
C ALA A 193 -6.65 -5.39 -2.53
N ASN A 194 -5.32 -5.44 -2.49
CA ASN A 194 -4.54 -6.61 -2.13
C ASN A 194 -4.26 -6.61 -0.61
N GLY A 195 -3.87 -5.45 -0.05
CA GLY A 195 -3.75 -5.24 1.39
C GLY A 195 -5.00 -4.60 2.01
N ARG A 196 -4.97 -4.39 3.33
CA ARG A 196 -6.14 -4.00 4.13
C ARG A 196 -6.23 -2.52 4.45
N TYR A 197 -5.10 -1.80 4.49
CA TYR A 197 -5.01 -0.48 5.12
C TYR A 197 -4.48 0.58 4.17
N ILE A 198 -4.99 1.81 4.32
CA ILE A 198 -4.51 3.00 3.62
C ILE A 198 -4.34 4.17 4.61
N GLY A 199 -3.60 5.20 4.21
CA GLY A 199 -3.57 6.50 4.89
C GLY A 199 -3.06 6.46 6.34
N GLY A 200 -2.16 5.53 6.68
CA GLY A 200 -1.58 5.38 8.01
C GLY A 200 -2.38 4.47 8.95
N GLY A 201 -3.27 3.63 8.41
CA GLY A 201 -3.97 2.60 9.18
C GLY A 201 -5.49 2.61 9.09
N ILE A 202 -6.06 3.27 8.10
CA ILE A 202 -7.51 3.20 7.83
C ILE A 202 -7.81 1.86 7.17
N PRO A 203 -8.60 0.98 7.80
CA PRO A 203 -8.91 -0.35 7.27
C PRO A 203 -9.99 -0.27 6.18
N ILE A 204 -9.59 0.09 4.96
CA ILE A 204 -10.49 0.25 3.82
C ILE A 204 -11.05 -1.08 3.32
N ALA A 205 -10.24 -2.13 3.32
CA ALA A 205 -10.59 -3.48 2.94
C ALA A 205 -10.18 -4.50 4.04
N PRO A 206 -10.82 -4.49 5.22
CA PRO A 206 -10.36 -5.22 6.39
C PRO A 206 -10.37 -6.75 6.23
N LEU A 207 -11.04 -7.25 5.19
CA LEU A 207 -11.16 -8.67 4.88
C LEU A 207 -10.24 -9.13 3.75
N ALA A 208 -9.43 -8.22 3.17
CA ALA A 208 -8.48 -8.55 2.12
C ALA A 208 -7.41 -9.53 2.64
N ASP A 209 -7.00 -10.46 1.77
CA ASP A 209 -5.99 -11.46 2.07
C ASP A 209 -4.95 -11.49 0.94
N VAL A 210 -3.70 -11.25 1.30
CA VAL A 210 -2.59 -11.20 0.34
C VAL A 210 -2.21 -12.58 -0.24
N THR A 211 -2.94 -13.64 0.09
CA THR A 211 -2.62 -15.02 -0.30
C THR A 211 -3.74 -15.76 -1.04
N ASP A 212 -4.92 -15.16 -1.17
CA ASP A 212 -6.11 -15.83 -1.72
C ASP A 212 -6.22 -15.77 -3.26
N GLY A 213 -5.31 -15.05 -3.92
CA GLY A 213 -5.24 -14.96 -5.39
C GLY A 213 -6.25 -13.99 -6.01
N VAL A 214 -6.91 -13.15 -5.20
CA VAL A 214 -7.91 -12.20 -5.68
C VAL A 214 -7.76 -10.82 -5.02
N PHE A 215 -8.31 -9.81 -5.64
CA PHE A 215 -8.51 -8.50 -5.00
C PHE A 215 -9.85 -8.45 -4.27
N ASP A 216 -9.87 -7.73 -3.14
CA ASP A 216 -11.08 -7.16 -2.58
C ASP A 216 -11.46 -5.89 -3.37
N VAL A 217 -12.46 -5.97 -4.23
CA VAL A 217 -13.05 -4.81 -4.90
C VAL A 217 -14.13 -4.24 -3.98
N PHE A 218 -13.80 -3.17 -3.30
CA PHE A 218 -14.66 -2.55 -2.30
C PHE A 218 -15.26 -1.25 -2.85
N VAL A 219 -16.59 -1.26 -3.02
CA VAL A 219 -17.33 -0.14 -3.63
C VAL A 219 -18.30 0.44 -2.61
N VAL A 220 -18.34 1.77 -2.51
CA VAL A 220 -19.25 2.48 -1.61
C VAL A 220 -20.15 3.41 -2.40
N ASP A 221 -21.46 3.23 -2.24
CA ASP A 221 -22.47 4.05 -2.87
C ASP A 221 -22.33 5.53 -2.49
N ALA A 222 -22.69 6.40 -3.42
CA ALA A 222 -22.74 7.82 -3.14
C ALA A 222 -23.86 8.14 -2.15
N VAL A 223 -23.51 8.86 -1.08
CA VAL A 223 -24.48 9.35 -0.11
C VAL A 223 -24.48 10.88 -0.05
N PRO A 224 -25.58 11.51 0.38
CA PRO A 224 -25.60 12.96 0.64
C PRO A 224 -24.49 13.35 1.61
N ARG A 225 -23.83 14.50 1.39
CA ARG A 225 -22.66 14.96 2.16
C ARG A 225 -22.88 14.94 3.67
N TRP A 226 -24.07 15.31 4.12
CA TRP A 226 -24.41 15.37 5.54
C TRP A 226 -24.44 13.99 6.20
N LYS A 227 -24.56 12.89 5.44
CA LYS A 227 -24.49 11.51 5.94
C LYS A 227 -23.05 11.00 6.08
N ILE A 228 -22.08 11.55 5.35
CA ILE A 228 -20.69 11.08 5.34
C ILE A 228 -20.11 10.99 6.76
N PRO A 229 -20.26 12.02 7.65
CA PRO A 229 -19.72 11.97 9.01
C PRO A 229 -20.22 10.80 9.85
N PHE A 230 -21.42 10.28 9.58
CA PHE A 230 -21.99 9.14 10.31
C PHE A 230 -21.35 7.79 9.91
N TYR A 231 -20.77 7.71 8.72
CA TYR A 231 -20.08 6.49 8.24
C TYR A 231 -18.58 6.50 8.57
N LEU A 232 -17.97 7.66 8.82
CA LEU A 232 -16.54 7.78 9.14
C LEU A 232 -16.12 6.91 10.34
N PRO A 233 -16.83 6.87 11.48
CA PRO A 233 -16.46 5.98 12.58
C PRO A 233 -16.46 4.50 12.18
N SER A 234 -17.42 4.08 11.35
CA SER A 234 -17.47 2.70 10.85
C SER A 234 -16.32 2.39 9.91
N LEU A 235 -15.89 3.34 9.07
CA LEU A 235 -14.70 3.22 8.23
C LEU A 235 -13.44 3.08 9.10
N MET A 236 -13.26 3.98 10.07
CA MET A 236 -12.09 3.97 10.97
C MET A 236 -11.96 2.70 11.80
N MET A 237 -13.10 2.07 12.11
CA MET A 237 -13.15 0.78 12.84
C MET A 237 -13.10 -0.45 11.91
N GLY A 238 -12.96 -0.28 10.59
CA GLY A 238 -13.02 -1.39 9.63
C GLY A 238 -14.36 -2.11 9.58
N LYS A 239 -15.46 -1.41 9.85
CA LYS A 239 -16.81 -1.98 9.88
C LYS A 239 -17.73 -1.44 8.77
N LEU A 240 -17.19 -0.61 7.87
CA LEU A 240 -18.01 -0.01 6.80
C LEU A 240 -18.64 -1.07 5.89
N TYR A 241 -17.94 -2.18 5.65
CA TYR A 241 -18.45 -3.30 4.84
C TYR A 241 -19.75 -3.93 5.38
N LYS A 242 -20.14 -3.64 6.64
CA LYS A 242 -21.40 -4.12 7.24
C LYS A 242 -22.61 -3.24 6.89
N HIS A 243 -22.39 -2.08 6.31
CA HIS A 243 -23.45 -1.16 5.94
C HIS A 243 -23.96 -1.46 4.51
N LYS A 244 -25.26 -1.26 4.30
CA LYS A 244 -25.92 -1.51 3.00
C LYS A 244 -25.38 -0.68 1.83
N ILE A 245 -24.65 0.40 2.12
CA ILE A 245 -24.03 1.26 1.11
C ILE A 245 -22.67 0.75 0.63
N ALA A 246 -22.14 -0.29 1.25
CA ALA A 246 -20.85 -0.85 0.96
C ALA A 246 -20.99 -2.24 0.35
N HIS A 247 -20.33 -2.46 -0.75
CA HIS A 247 -20.36 -3.70 -1.52
C HIS A 247 -18.95 -4.24 -1.63
N ARG A 248 -18.79 -5.54 -1.41
CA ARG A 248 -17.52 -6.25 -1.52
C ARG A 248 -17.63 -7.33 -2.59
N TYR A 249 -16.71 -7.31 -3.51
CA TYR A 249 -16.56 -8.33 -4.55
C TYR A 249 -15.15 -8.90 -4.48
N LEU A 250 -14.99 -10.14 -4.90
CA LEU A 250 -13.68 -10.79 -5.02
C LEU A 250 -13.42 -11.07 -6.49
N SER A 251 -12.28 -10.62 -7.01
CA SER A 251 -11.93 -10.86 -8.39
C SER A 251 -10.41 -10.91 -8.61
N PRO A 252 -9.91 -11.85 -9.42
CA PRO A 252 -8.50 -11.87 -9.82
C PRO A 252 -8.16 -10.78 -10.84
N ALA A 253 -9.16 -10.21 -11.50
CA ALA A 253 -8.99 -9.13 -12.47
C ALA A 253 -10.24 -8.26 -12.52
N CYS A 254 -10.06 -6.94 -12.60
CA CYS A 254 -11.18 -6.00 -12.73
C CYS A 254 -10.77 -4.79 -13.58
N ALA A 255 -11.75 -3.96 -13.95
CA ALA A 255 -11.49 -2.70 -14.62
C ALA A 255 -12.26 -1.56 -13.96
N LEU A 256 -11.70 -0.36 -14.03
CA LEU A 256 -12.31 0.87 -13.53
C LEU A 256 -12.10 1.99 -14.53
N ALA A 257 -13.20 2.60 -14.94
CA ALA A 257 -13.21 3.82 -15.73
C ALA A 257 -14.04 4.91 -15.03
N SER A 258 -13.52 6.12 -14.96
CA SER A 258 -14.22 7.26 -14.38
C SER A 258 -13.65 8.57 -14.95
N PRO A 259 -14.31 9.20 -15.93
CA PRO A 259 -13.81 10.39 -16.60
C PRO A 259 -13.53 11.54 -15.62
N GLY A 260 -12.32 12.13 -15.72
CA GLY A 260 -11.90 13.27 -14.95
C GLY A 260 -11.60 12.98 -13.47
N MET A 261 -11.52 11.72 -13.06
CA MET A 261 -11.15 11.30 -11.72
C MET A 261 -9.66 10.92 -11.65
N ARG A 262 -9.10 10.95 -10.46
CA ARG A 262 -7.75 10.44 -10.16
C ARG A 262 -7.85 9.26 -9.21
N LEU A 263 -6.87 8.39 -9.26
CA LEU A 263 -6.72 7.28 -8.33
C LEU A 263 -5.44 7.42 -7.50
N ASN A 264 -5.43 6.75 -6.37
CA ASN A 264 -4.29 6.60 -5.50
C ASN A 264 -3.74 5.17 -5.61
N LEU A 265 -2.55 5.01 -6.18
CA LEU A 265 -1.84 3.74 -6.31
C LEU A 265 -0.72 3.70 -5.26
N ASP A 266 -0.89 2.96 -4.18
CA ASP A 266 0.08 2.85 -3.07
C ASP A 266 0.64 4.20 -2.56
N GLY A 267 -0.15 5.28 -2.63
CA GLY A 267 0.24 6.62 -2.21
C GLY A 267 0.61 7.58 -3.33
N GLU A 268 0.69 7.13 -4.58
CA GLU A 268 0.90 7.96 -5.76
C GLU A 268 -0.45 8.31 -6.40
N ILE A 269 -0.68 9.60 -6.67
CA ILE A 269 -1.92 10.06 -7.31
C ILE A 269 -1.73 10.17 -8.83
N LEU A 270 -2.54 9.40 -9.55
CA LEU A 270 -2.48 9.26 -11.00
C LEU A 270 -3.83 9.62 -11.63
N PRO A 271 -3.88 10.10 -12.89
CA PRO A 271 -5.12 10.23 -13.62
C PRO A 271 -5.74 8.84 -13.86
N ILE A 272 -7.08 8.77 -13.83
CA ILE A 272 -7.81 7.58 -14.30
C ILE A 272 -8.09 7.77 -15.80
N GLU A 273 -7.60 6.80 -16.55
CA GLU A 273 -8.00 6.50 -17.91
C GLU A 273 -8.61 5.10 -17.88
N ASP A 274 -8.62 4.34 -18.96
CA ASP A 274 -9.04 2.94 -18.94
C ASP A 274 -8.04 2.10 -18.13
N THR A 275 -8.38 1.79 -16.87
CA THR A 275 -7.52 1.04 -15.97
C THR A 275 -8.00 -0.40 -15.85
N ARG A 276 -7.07 -1.33 -16.04
CA ARG A 276 -7.26 -2.76 -15.81
C ARG A 276 -6.36 -3.21 -14.69
N PHE A 277 -6.90 -4.04 -13.82
CA PHE A 277 -6.20 -4.58 -12.66
C PHE A 277 -6.10 -6.09 -12.80
N THR A 278 -4.93 -6.63 -12.48
CA THR A 278 -4.69 -8.08 -12.45
C THR A 278 -3.95 -8.44 -11.17
N CYS A 279 -4.49 -9.41 -10.43
CA CYS A 279 -3.85 -10.00 -9.29
C CYS A 279 -2.81 -11.03 -9.77
N GLU A 280 -1.58 -10.84 -9.38
CA GLU A 280 -0.50 -11.79 -9.66
C GLU A 280 -0.31 -12.68 -8.42
N THR A 281 -0.72 -13.93 -8.54
CA THR A 281 -0.62 -14.91 -7.46
C THR A 281 0.81 -15.32 -7.22
N ASP A 282 1.18 -15.50 -5.94
CA ASP A 282 2.51 -15.98 -5.53
C ASP A 282 3.68 -15.21 -6.16
N ALA A 283 3.45 -13.94 -6.51
CA ALA A 283 4.41 -13.14 -7.28
C ALA A 283 5.62 -12.67 -6.47
N LEU A 284 5.53 -12.70 -5.14
CA LEU A 284 6.57 -12.21 -4.25
C LEU A 284 6.73 -13.16 -3.05
N LEU A 285 7.97 -13.49 -2.70
CA LEU A 285 8.29 -14.14 -1.44
C LEU A 285 8.47 -13.07 -0.36
N LEU A 286 7.73 -13.16 0.74
CA LEU A 286 7.75 -12.20 1.84
C LEU A 286 7.94 -12.91 3.18
N HIS A 287 8.77 -12.39 4.08
CA HIS A 287 8.82 -12.82 5.48
C HIS A 287 7.63 -12.22 6.24
N TRP A 288 6.60 -13.07 6.56
CA TRP A 288 5.37 -12.67 7.25
C TRP A 288 4.69 -13.80 8.00
#